data_af1bc8388993bad8eec83d52a3901991
#
_entry.id   af1bc8388993bad8eec83d52a3901991
#
_cell.length_a   1.000
_cell.length_b   1.000
_cell.length_c   1.000
_cell.angle_alpha   90.00
_cell.angle_beta   90.00
_cell.angle_gamma   90.00
#
_symmetry.space_group_name_H-M   'P 1'
#
loop_
_entity.id
_entity.type
_entity.pdbx_description
1 polymer ?
#
loop_
_entity_poly.entity_id
_entity_poly.type
_entity_poly.pdbx_seq_one_letter_code
_entity_poly.pdbx_strand_id
1 'polypeptide(L)'
;MGAVSSAYGYAQAQDPAWEDFQKATNNGGSRTNFDDALMFIGWYTSETRRQLGISLWDPYNQYLAYHEGRGGYKRKSYNSKPSLIKVARKVEQQAKDYGWQLKQCRKELEDNRSWFF
;
A
#
# COMPACT_ATOMS: atom_id res chain seq x y z
N MET A 1 4.97 6.37 -28.19
CA MET A 1 4.07 6.04 -27.10
C MET A 1 4.78 5.12 -26.10
N GLY A 2 4.80 5.46 -24.86
CA GLY A 2 5.44 4.62 -23.84
C GLY A 2 4.76 3.26 -23.71
N ALA A 3 5.46 2.32 -23.12
CA ALA A 3 4.89 1.01 -22.83
C ALA A 3 3.65 1.16 -21.95
N VAL A 4 2.63 0.37 -22.27
CA VAL A 4 1.44 0.31 -21.42
C VAL A 4 1.83 -0.38 -20.12
N SER A 5 1.45 0.23 -18.99
CA SER A 5 1.69 -0.37 -17.68
C SER A 5 0.94 -1.70 -17.55
N SER A 6 1.59 -2.71 -16.98
CA SER A 6 0.95 -3.98 -16.66
C SER A 6 0.11 -3.90 -15.38
N ALA A 7 0.11 -2.75 -14.71
CA ALA A 7 -0.65 -2.54 -13.48
C ALA A 7 -2.15 -2.59 -13.74
N TYR A 8 -2.86 -3.47 -13.01
CA TYR A 8 -4.32 -3.51 -13.07
C TYR A 8 -4.89 -4.14 -11.79
N GLY A 9 -6.22 -4.11 -11.70
CA GLY A 9 -6.95 -4.64 -10.56
C GLY A 9 -7.00 -3.67 -9.39
N TYR A 10 -7.48 -4.13 -8.25
CA TYR A 10 -7.70 -3.28 -7.07
C TYR A 10 -6.42 -2.66 -6.53
N ALA A 11 -5.31 -3.41 -6.56
CA ALA A 11 -4.04 -2.93 -6.03
C ALA A 11 -3.16 -2.27 -7.07
N GLN A 12 -3.57 -2.25 -8.35
CA GLN A 12 -2.76 -1.73 -9.46
C GLN A 12 -1.36 -2.37 -9.51
N ALA A 13 -1.30 -3.66 -9.21
CA ALA A 13 -0.04 -4.41 -9.19
C ALA A 13 0.44 -4.70 -10.61
N GLN A 14 1.72 -4.45 -10.88
CA GLN A 14 2.37 -4.79 -12.13
C GLN A 14 2.77 -6.27 -12.14
N ASP A 15 2.92 -6.85 -13.34
CA ASP A 15 3.21 -8.27 -13.49
C ASP A 15 4.39 -8.77 -12.65
N PRO A 16 5.57 -8.14 -12.68
CA PRO A 16 6.70 -8.63 -11.89
C PRO A 16 6.44 -8.66 -10.39
N ALA A 17 5.79 -7.61 -9.86
CA ALA A 17 5.46 -7.55 -8.43
C ALA A 17 4.44 -8.60 -8.05
N TRP A 18 3.43 -8.82 -8.90
CA TRP A 18 2.41 -9.83 -8.66
C TRP A 18 3.00 -11.24 -8.69
N GLU A 19 3.88 -11.52 -9.65
CA GLU A 19 4.58 -12.80 -9.74
C GLU A 19 5.42 -13.07 -8.50
N ASP A 20 6.15 -12.07 -8.01
CA ASP A 20 6.93 -12.18 -6.78
C ASP A 20 6.04 -12.50 -5.58
N PHE A 21 4.89 -11.86 -5.50
CA PHE A 21 3.89 -12.12 -4.46
C PHE A 21 3.40 -13.57 -4.52
N GLN A 22 3.04 -14.03 -5.72
CA GLN A 22 2.56 -15.41 -5.90
C GLN A 22 3.61 -16.44 -5.47
N LYS A 23 4.86 -16.21 -5.83
CA LYS A 23 5.98 -17.09 -5.45
C LYS A 23 6.22 -17.06 -3.95
N ALA A 24 6.26 -15.87 -3.36
CA ALA A 24 6.57 -15.69 -1.94
C ALA A 24 5.50 -16.29 -1.03
N THR A 25 4.23 -16.20 -1.44
CA THR A 25 3.09 -16.63 -0.61
C THR A 25 2.49 -17.96 -1.06
N ASN A 26 2.99 -18.52 -2.17
CA ASN A 26 2.42 -19.71 -2.81
C ASN A 26 0.92 -19.52 -3.06
N ASN A 27 0.53 -18.32 -3.46
CA ASN A 27 -0.86 -17.93 -3.67
C ASN A 27 -1.09 -17.66 -5.17
N GLY A 28 -1.99 -18.43 -5.78
CA GLY A 28 -2.36 -18.26 -7.17
C GLY A 28 -3.46 -17.23 -7.42
N GLY A 29 -3.73 -16.35 -6.47
CA GLY A 29 -4.83 -15.42 -6.51
C GLY A 29 -4.85 -14.47 -7.71
N SER A 30 -5.91 -13.70 -7.82
CA SER A 30 -6.17 -12.80 -8.93
C SER A 30 -6.11 -11.33 -8.50
N ARG A 31 -5.50 -10.49 -9.35
CA ARG A 31 -5.45 -9.04 -9.14
C ARG A 31 -6.84 -8.39 -9.17
N THR A 32 -7.82 -9.06 -9.74
CA THR A 32 -9.21 -8.57 -9.77
C THR A 32 -10.04 -9.02 -8.57
N ASN A 33 -9.49 -9.88 -7.71
CA ASN A 33 -10.13 -10.26 -6.46
C ASN A 33 -9.70 -9.30 -5.35
N PHE A 34 -10.67 -8.74 -4.65
CA PHE A 34 -10.40 -7.71 -3.63
C PHE A 34 -9.56 -8.24 -2.47
N ASP A 35 -9.87 -9.43 -1.97
CA ASP A 35 -9.14 -10.03 -0.85
C ASP A 35 -7.69 -10.33 -1.24
N ASP A 36 -7.47 -10.84 -2.46
CA ASP A 36 -6.13 -11.10 -2.97
C ASP A 36 -5.34 -9.80 -3.14
N ALA A 37 -6.01 -8.72 -3.58
CA ALA A 37 -5.40 -7.41 -3.69
C ALA A 37 -4.97 -6.86 -2.34
N LEU A 38 -5.80 -7.02 -1.30
CA LEU A 38 -5.45 -6.61 0.06
C LEU A 38 -4.26 -7.39 0.59
N MET A 39 -4.21 -8.69 0.35
CA MET A 39 -3.05 -9.52 0.74
C MET A 39 -1.78 -9.07 0.03
N PHE A 40 -1.89 -8.73 -1.25
CA PHE A 40 -0.76 -8.20 -2.02
C PHE A 40 -0.24 -6.89 -1.42
N ILE A 41 -1.13 -5.95 -1.10
CA ILE A 41 -0.75 -4.67 -0.52
C ILE A 41 -0.01 -4.88 0.81
N GLY A 42 -0.56 -5.75 1.66
CA GLY A 42 0.07 -6.08 2.95
C GLY A 42 1.45 -6.70 2.78
N TRP A 43 1.57 -7.66 1.86
CA TRP A 43 2.86 -8.28 1.56
C TRP A 43 3.87 -7.26 0.99
N TYR A 44 3.44 -6.45 0.03
CA TYR A 44 4.32 -5.49 -0.64
C TYR A 44 4.85 -4.43 0.34
N THR A 45 3.98 -3.90 1.20
CA THR A 45 4.39 -2.90 2.19
C THR A 45 5.32 -3.51 3.24
N SER A 46 5.09 -4.75 3.63
CA SER A 46 5.99 -5.47 4.55
C SER A 46 7.36 -5.68 3.93
N GLU A 47 7.41 -6.06 2.65
CA GLU A 47 8.67 -6.21 1.92
C GLU A 47 9.39 -4.87 1.75
N THR A 48 8.65 -3.80 1.52
CA THR A 48 9.20 -2.45 1.44
C THR A 48 9.85 -2.05 2.77
N ARG A 49 9.20 -2.33 3.89
CA ARG A 49 9.77 -2.12 5.21
C ARG A 49 11.07 -2.90 5.39
N ARG A 50 11.05 -4.17 5.03
CA ARG A 50 12.22 -5.05 5.17
C ARG A 50 13.40 -4.60 4.32
N GLN A 51 13.14 -4.21 3.08
CA GLN A 51 14.20 -3.87 2.12
C GLN A 51 14.68 -2.43 2.22
N LEU A 52 13.79 -1.49 2.51
CA LEU A 52 14.09 -0.06 2.49
C LEU A 52 14.07 0.60 3.87
N GLY A 53 13.64 -0.12 4.89
CA GLY A 53 13.52 0.44 6.23
C GLY A 53 12.38 1.45 6.38
N ILE A 54 11.44 1.50 5.45
CA ILE A 54 10.30 2.42 5.52
C ILE A 54 9.27 1.83 6.49
N SER A 55 8.92 2.59 7.52
CA SER A 55 7.92 2.16 8.50
C SER A 55 6.57 1.90 7.85
N LEU A 56 5.85 0.88 8.33
CA LEU A 56 4.46 0.64 7.94
C LEU A 56 3.53 1.78 8.34
N TRP A 57 3.97 2.64 9.28
CA TRP A 57 3.22 3.80 9.75
C TRP A 57 3.63 5.08 9.03
N ASP A 58 4.37 4.97 7.93
CA ASP A 58 4.79 6.08 7.09
C ASP A 58 4.07 6.01 5.74
N PRO A 59 2.82 6.46 5.65
CA PRO A 59 2.03 6.33 4.43
C PRO A 59 2.61 7.11 3.25
N TYR A 60 3.25 8.25 3.50
CA TYR A 60 3.85 9.07 2.46
C TYR A 60 4.93 8.30 1.70
N ASN A 61 5.92 7.79 2.41
CA ASN A 61 7.03 7.08 1.80
C ASN A 61 6.62 5.69 1.29
N GLN A 62 5.71 5.01 1.99
CA GLN A 62 5.15 3.74 1.51
C GLN A 62 4.44 3.94 0.17
N TYR A 63 3.65 5.00 0.03
CA TYR A 63 2.96 5.27 -1.22
C TYR A 63 3.94 5.58 -2.35
N LEU A 64 4.97 6.39 -2.10
CA LEU A 64 5.99 6.68 -3.11
C LEU A 64 6.71 5.40 -3.56
N ALA A 65 7.09 4.56 -2.62
CA ALA A 65 7.75 3.29 -2.93
C ALA A 65 6.82 2.33 -3.68
N TYR A 66 5.55 2.33 -3.34
CA TYR A 66 4.56 1.51 -4.02
C TYR A 66 4.36 1.95 -5.47
N HIS A 67 4.24 3.25 -5.70
CA HIS A 67 4.00 3.81 -7.03
C HIS A 67 5.23 3.69 -7.93
N GLU A 68 6.41 4.06 -7.41
CA GLU A 68 7.65 4.09 -8.20
C GLU A 68 8.35 2.73 -8.26
N GLY A 69 7.93 1.78 -7.44
CA GLY A 69 8.69 0.57 -7.19
C GLY A 69 9.86 0.84 -6.25
N ARG A 70 10.36 -0.22 -5.62
CA ARG A 70 11.45 -0.05 -4.65
C ARG A 70 12.73 0.50 -5.29
N GLY A 71 13.04 0.05 -6.51
CA GLY A 71 14.19 0.57 -7.24
C GLY A 71 14.05 2.04 -7.61
N GLY A 72 12.86 2.43 -8.10
CA GLY A 72 12.56 3.83 -8.41
C GLY A 72 12.63 4.72 -7.17
N TYR A 73 12.10 4.25 -6.05
CA TYR A 73 12.19 4.97 -4.79
C TYR A 73 13.65 5.21 -4.37
N LYS A 74 14.50 4.19 -4.47
CA LYS A 74 15.93 4.32 -4.14
C LYS A 74 16.62 5.37 -5.02
N ARG A 75 16.25 5.44 -6.30
CA ARG A 75 16.79 6.42 -7.24
C ARG A 75 16.14 7.80 -7.11
N LYS A 76 15.14 7.92 -6.23
CA LYS A 76 14.38 9.16 -6.01
C LYS A 76 13.70 9.65 -7.30
N SER A 77 13.20 8.72 -8.11
CA SER A 77 12.52 9.04 -9.37
C SER A 77 11.27 9.90 -9.16
N TYR A 78 10.67 9.86 -7.96
CA TYR A 78 9.53 10.68 -7.59
C TYR A 78 9.85 12.19 -7.57
N ASN A 79 11.13 12.58 -7.44
CA ASN A 79 11.52 14.00 -7.42
C ASN A 79 11.18 14.72 -8.72
N SER A 80 11.09 14.01 -9.82
CA SER A 80 10.70 14.58 -11.12
C SER A 80 9.17 14.56 -11.34
N LYS A 81 8.40 14.17 -10.34
CA LYS A 81 6.95 13.97 -10.46
C LYS A 81 6.18 14.75 -9.40
N PRO A 82 6.05 16.10 -9.56
CA PRO A 82 5.36 16.92 -8.54
C PRO A 82 3.93 16.48 -8.25
N SER A 83 3.21 16.00 -9.27
CA SER A 83 1.83 15.51 -9.12
C SER A 83 1.78 14.30 -8.20
N LEU A 84 2.76 13.41 -8.31
CA LEU A 84 2.86 12.24 -7.46
C LEU A 84 3.10 12.62 -6.00
N ILE A 85 3.97 13.61 -5.77
CA ILE A 85 4.25 14.12 -4.42
C ILE A 85 2.98 14.69 -3.79
N LYS A 86 2.19 15.44 -4.56
CA LYS A 86 0.89 15.96 -4.09
C LYS A 86 -0.05 14.84 -3.68
N VAL A 87 -0.14 13.80 -4.49
CA VAL A 87 -0.99 12.64 -4.17
C VAL A 87 -0.48 11.94 -2.90
N ALA A 88 0.84 11.77 -2.78
CA ALA A 88 1.44 11.16 -1.60
C ALA A 88 1.12 11.95 -0.32
N ARG A 89 1.11 13.28 -0.39
CA ARG A 89 0.70 14.14 0.73
C ARG A 89 -0.76 13.96 1.09
N LYS A 90 -1.63 13.83 0.09
CA LYS A 90 -3.06 13.54 0.32
C LYS A 90 -3.25 12.18 0.97
N VAL A 91 -2.52 11.17 0.52
CA VAL A 91 -2.56 9.83 1.12
C VAL A 91 -2.13 9.88 2.58
N GLU A 92 -1.07 10.61 2.87
CA GLU A 92 -0.60 10.81 4.24
C GLU A 92 -1.68 11.46 5.11
N GLN A 93 -2.31 12.51 4.61
CA GLN A 93 -3.36 13.21 5.36
C GLN A 93 -4.58 12.31 5.59
N GLN A 94 -5.01 11.58 4.56
CA GLN A 94 -6.13 10.65 4.69
C GLN A 94 -5.82 9.53 5.68
N ALA A 95 -4.59 9.03 5.67
CA ALA A 95 -4.17 7.99 6.60
C ALA A 95 -4.20 8.49 8.05
N LYS A 96 -3.81 9.73 8.29
CA LYS A 96 -3.90 10.37 9.60
C LYS A 96 -5.35 10.51 10.04
N ASP A 97 -6.23 10.94 9.13
CA ASP A 97 -7.65 11.08 9.40
C ASP A 97 -8.30 9.72 9.71
N TYR A 98 -7.98 8.70 8.92
CA TYR A 98 -8.45 7.34 9.18
C TYR A 98 -7.92 6.81 10.50
N GLY A 99 -6.65 7.06 10.82
CA GLY A 99 -6.07 6.67 12.08
C GLY A 99 -6.82 7.26 13.27
N TRP A 100 -7.20 8.54 13.15
CA TRP A 100 -8.02 9.21 14.17
C TRP A 100 -9.40 8.56 14.27
N GLN A 101 -10.06 8.34 13.12
CA GLN A 101 -11.37 7.70 13.07
C GLN A 101 -11.35 6.30 13.67
N LEU A 102 -10.32 5.52 13.34
CA LEU A 102 -10.15 4.17 13.89
C LEU A 102 -9.98 4.19 15.41
N LYS A 103 -9.25 5.17 15.93
CA LYS A 103 -9.11 5.33 17.39
C LYS A 103 -10.46 5.63 18.03
N GLN A 104 -11.29 6.47 17.42
CA GLN A 104 -12.62 6.77 17.93
C GLN A 104 -13.52 5.53 17.88
N CYS A 105 -13.55 4.81 16.77
CA CYS A 105 -14.31 3.58 16.61
C CYS A 105 -13.88 2.53 17.63
N ARG A 106 -12.58 2.37 17.82
CA ARG A 106 -12.04 1.43 18.79
C ARG A 106 -12.50 1.75 20.20
N LYS A 107 -12.47 3.04 20.58
CA LYS A 107 -12.95 3.48 21.87
C LYS A 107 -14.42 3.16 22.07
N GLU A 108 -15.26 3.46 21.06
CA GLU A 108 -16.68 3.14 21.09
C GLU A 108 -16.92 1.64 21.22
N LEU A 109 -16.18 0.83 20.49
CA LEU A 109 -16.27 -0.63 20.56
C LEU A 109 -15.87 -1.15 21.94
N GLU A 110 -14.84 -0.59 22.53
CA GLU A 110 -14.40 -0.95 23.89
C GLU A 110 -15.45 -0.55 24.93
N ASP A 111 -16.03 0.64 24.81
CA ASP A 111 -17.07 1.13 25.69
C ASP A 111 -18.35 0.30 25.59
N ASN A 112 -18.65 -0.24 24.41
CA ASN A 112 -19.84 -1.05 24.14
C ASN A 112 -19.56 -2.54 24.05
N ARG A 113 -18.43 -2.97 24.54
CA ARG A 113 -17.94 -4.35 24.43
C ARG A 113 -18.91 -5.39 24.97
N SER A 114 -19.64 -5.07 26.03
CA SER A 114 -20.65 -5.95 26.62
C SER A 114 -21.80 -6.28 25.67
N TRP A 115 -22.00 -5.47 24.64
CA TRP A 115 -23.05 -5.70 23.65
C TRP A 115 -22.67 -6.79 22.65
N PHE A 116 -21.37 -7.00 22.43
CA PHE A 116 -20.86 -7.93 21.42
C PHE A 116 -20.34 -9.24 22.04
N PHE A 117 -20.06 -9.22 23.29
CA PHE A 117 -19.49 -10.35 24.03
C PHE A 117 -20.26 -10.55 25.33
#